data_6dfdff0fe3c26dfad4d6e61d5f8d0bd5
#
_entry.id   6dfdff0fe3c26dfad4d6e61d5f8d0bd5
#
_cell.length_a   1.000
_cell.length_b   1.000
_cell.length_c   1.000
_cell.angle_alpha   90.00
_cell.angle_beta   90.00
_cell.angle_gamma   90.00
#
_symmetry.space_group_name_H-M   'P 1'
#
loop_
_entity.id
_entity.type
_entity.pdbx_description
1 polymer ?
#
loop_
_entity_poly.entity_id
_entity_poly.type
_entity_poly.pdbx_seq_one_letter_code
_entity_poly.pdbx_strand_id
1 'polypeptide(L)'
;EGKKAFFIGIENGYAIGKDLKNIAKYKQMGVNYITLCHSYDNDICHSSTHTEDATEGLTRFGREVVKEMNRLGIMIDVSHASEGTFWDVIKYSTQPIIASHSSSKALCDHDRNLTDEQLRALAKNGGVAQLCLLDAYINKNPKAASVCDAAEHLDHMIKVAGIDHVGIGTDFDGGGGLQGCNGDNDLINLTIKMIEKGYTEEDLRKI
;
A
#
# COMPACT_ATOMS: atom_id res chain seq x y z
N GLU A 1 -2.42 22.68 -9.62
CA GLU A 1 -2.37 24.02 -9.06
C GLU A 1 -1.03 24.38 -8.36
N GLY A 2 0.05 23.63 -8.61
CA GLY A 2 1.41 23.93 -8.15
C GLY A 2 1.69 23.73 -6.65
N LYS A 3 0.75 23.20 -5.88
CA LYS A 3 0.95 22.89 -4.46
C LYS A 3 1.40 21.45 -4.27
N LYS A 4 2.31 21.25 -3.30
CA LYS A 4 2.71 19.93 -2.81
C LYS A 4 1.99 19.64 -1.50
N ALA A 5 1.61 18.37 -1.26
CA ALA A 5 1.03 17.93 -0.01
C ALA A 5 1.94 16.87 0.63
N PHE A 6 1.99 16.87 1.96
CA PHE A 6 2.64 15.82 2.74
C PHE A 6 1.58 15.10 3.57
N PHE A 7 1.67 13.79 3.60
CA PHE A 7 0.84 12.94 4.44
C PHE A 7 1.73 12.24 5.46
N ILE A 8 1.48 12.50 6.75
CA ILE A 8 2.20 11.84 7.84
C ILE A 8 1.50 10.53 8.14
N GLY A 9 2.23 9.43 8.09
CA GLY A 9 1.75 8.09 8.40
C GLY A 9 2.30 7.54 9.71
N ILE A 10 1.55 6.61 10.29
CA ILE A 10 2.06 5.69 11.30
C ILE A 10 2.04 4.31 10.67
N GLU A 11 3.20 3.72 10.46
CA GLU A 11 3.29 2.33 10.06
C GLU A 11 3.23 1.44 11.29
N ASN A 12 2.30 0.49 11.27
CA ASN A 12 1.92 -0.40 12.33
C ASN A 12 1.00 0.21 13.39
N GLY A 13 -0.30 -0.10 13.25
CA GLY A 13 -1.35 0.28 14.19
C GLY A 13 -1.16 -0.22 15.62
N TYR A 14 -0.15 -1.05 15.87
CA TYR A 14 0.28 -1.43 17.23
C TYR A 14 0.45 -0.20 18.13
N ALA A 15 0.86 0.94 17.57
CA ALA A 15 0.99 2.21 18.29
C ALA A 15 -0.35 2.73 18.89
N ILE A 16 -1.51 2.27 18.39
CA ILE A 16 -2.83 2.63 18.94
C ILE A 16 -2.99 2.01 20.34
N GLY A 17 -2.33 0.88 20.61
CA GLY A 17 -2.53 0.10 21.82
C GLY A 17 -3.99 -0.40 21.87
N LYS A 18 -4.56 -0.44 23.05
CA LYS A 18 -5.97 -0.87 23.28
C LYS A 18 -6.92 0.31 23.58
N ASP A 19 -6.56 1.53 23.20
CA ASP A 19 -7.35 2.73 23.46
C ASP A 19 -7.60 3.53 22.17
N LEU A 20 -8.84 3.49 21.69
CA LEU A 20 -9.28 4.25 20.51
C LEU A 20 -9.02 5.76 20.61
N LYS A 21 -8.93 6.32 21.83
CA LYS A 21 -8.62 7.75 22.02
C LYS A 21 -7.24 8.14 21.46
N ASN A 22 -6.32 7.18 21.33
CA ASN A 22 -5.02 7.44 20.75
C ASN A 22 -5.12 7.82 19.27
N ILE A 23 -6.10 7.29 18.52
CA ILE A 23 -6.34 7.66 17.12
C ILE A 23 -6.65 9.17 17.01
N ALA A 24 -7.50 9.70 17.91
CA ALA A 24 -7.80 11.12 17.95
C ALA A 24 -6.58 11.98 18.31
N LYS A 25 -5.73 11.51 19.21
CA LYS A 25 -4.46 12.19 19.53
C LYS A 25 -3.54 12.25 18.30
N TYR A 26 -3.39 11.15 17.58
CA TYR A 26 -2.57 11.12 16.35
C TYR A 26 -3.14 12.05 15.29
N LYS A 27 -4.46 12.11 15.12
CA LYS A 27 -5.09 13.08 14.22
C LYS A 27 -4.72 14.53 14.60
N GLN A 28 -4.76 14.87 15.89
CA GLN A 28 -4.37 16.20 16.37
C GLN A 28 -2.88 16.51 16.14
N MET A 29 -2.03 15.48 16.11
CA MET A 29 -0.60 15.59 15.77
C MET A 29 -0.34 15.71 14.27
N GLY A 30 -1.38 15.62 13.43
CA GLY A 30 -1.27 15.76 11.98
C GLY A 30 -1.16 14.46 11.22
N VAL A 31 -1.36 13.31 11.86
CA VAL A 31 -1.35 11.99 11.19
C VAL A 31 -2.51 11.90 10.21
N ASN A 32 -2.22 11.46 8.98
CA ASN A 32 -3.15 11.36 7.88
C ASN A 32 -3.55 9.92 7.54
N TYR A 33 -2.66 8.95 7.78
CA TYR A 33 -2.95 7.53 7.57
C TYR A 33 -2.28 6.65 8.64
N ILE A 34 -2.82 5.44 8.83
CA ILE A 34 -2.24 4.43 9.71
C ILE A 34 -2.30 3.09 8.99
N THR A 35 -1.15 2.43 8.85
CA THR A 35 -1.03 1.04 8.40
C THR A 35 -1.45 0.13 9.55
N LEU A 36 -2.44 -0.75 9.35
CA LEU A 36 -3.09 -1.47 10.45
C LEU A 36 -2.16 -2.43 11.19
N CYS A 37 -1.25 -3.08 10.49
CA CYS A 37 -0.23 -3.98 11.06
C CYS A 37 1.09 -3.84 10.31
N HIS A 38 2.10 -4.57 10.76
CA HIS A 38 3.36 -4.77 10.05
C HIS A 38 3.57 -6.27 9.81
N SER A 39 4.74 -6.81 10.05
CA SER A 39 5.08 -8.21 9.75
C SER A 39 4.44 -9.26 10.67
N TYR A 40 3.75 -8.84 11.74
CA TYR A 40 3.12 -9.72 12.71
C TYR A 40 1.68 -9.29 12.98
N ASP A 41 0.86 -10.25 13.39
CA ASP A 41 -0.48 -10.01 13.91
C ASP A 41 -0.43 -9.08 15.12
N ASN A 42 -1.48 -8.29 15.30
CA ASN A 42 -1.62 -7.41 16.46
C ASN A 42 -3.07 -7.38 16.97
N ASP A 43 -3.36 -6.55 17.96
CA ASP A 43 -4.71 -6.44 18.53
C ASP A 43 -5.77 -5.97 17.51
N ILE A 44 -5.37 -5.45 16.33
CA ILE A 44 -6.26 -4.88 15.31
C ILE A 44 -6.60 -5.92 14.24
N CYS A 45 -5.60 -6.61 13.71
CA CYS A 45 -5.77 -7.47 12.54
C CYS A 45 -4.64 -8.47 12.36
N HIS A 46 -4.85 -9.37 11.41
CA HIS A 46 -3.87 -10.34 10.96
C HIS A 46 -2.99 -9.76 9.84
N SER A 47 -1.70 -10.08 9.89
CA SER A 47 -0.68 -9.69 8.92
C SER A 47 -0.65 -10.67 7.73
N SER A 48 -0.10 -10.24 6.60
CA SER A 48 0.18 -11.12 5.45
C SER A 48 1.39 -12.03 5.68
N THR A 49 2.21 -11.72 6.70
CA THR A 49 3.40 -12.49 7.08
C THR A 49 3.36 -12.81 8.57
N HIS A 50 4.03 -13.89 8.97
CA HIS A 50 4.07 -14.32 10.38
C HIS A 50 2.69 -14.37 11.06
N THR A 51 1.72 -14.92 10.35
CA THR A 51 0.36 -15.18 10.84
C THR A 51 0.11 -16.68 10.88
N GLU A 52 -0.77 -17.13 11.79
CA GLU A 52 -1.21 -18.51 11.84
C GLU A 52 -2.23 -18.81 10.74
N ASP A 53 -3.04 -17.82 10.36
CA ASP A 53 -4.05 -17.95 9.29
C ASP A 53 -4.22 -16.63 8.53
N ALA A 54 -3.76 -16.59 7.28
CA ALA A 54 -3.88 -15.42 6.41
C ALA A 54 -5.32 -15.12 5.97
N THR A 55 -6.26 -16.05 6.18
CA THR A 55 -7.69 -15.83 5.89
C THR A 55 -8.42 -15.11 7.03
N GLU A 56 -7.85 -15.10 8.23
CA GLU A 56 -8.35 -14.31 9.34
C GLU A 56 -8.16 -12.81 9.08
N GLY A 57 -9.12 -12.01 9.53
CA GLY A 57 -9.23 -10.60 9.18
C GLY A 57 -9.11 -9.67 10.39
N LEU A 58 -9.98 -8.66 10.42
CA LEU A 58 -10.06 -7.71 11.52
C LEU A 58 -10.56 -8.37 12.80
N THR A 59 -9.88 -8.12 13.89
CA THR A 59 -10.39 -8.45 15.23
C THR A 59 -11.65 -7.63 15.54
N ARG A 60 -12.33 -7.94 16.63
CA ARG A 60 -13.44 -7.08 17.13
C ARG A 60 -12.95 -5.65 17.37
N PHE A 61 -11.78 -5.49 17.99
CA PHE A 61 -11.18 -4.18 18.22
C PHE A 61 -10.78 -3.50 16.89
N GLY A 62 -10.26 -4.26 15.93
CA GLY A 62 -9.91 -3.75 14.61
C GLY A 62 -11.08 -3.12 13.86
N ARG A 63 -12.27 -3.71 13.96
CA ARG A 63 -13.49 -3.10 13.38
C ARG A 63 -13.84 -1.76 14.01
N GLU A 64 -13.64 -1.60 15.33
CA GLU A 64 -13.83 -0.30 15.99
C GLU A 64 -12.72 0.71 15.59
N VAL A 65 -11.47 0.25 15.39
CA VAL A 65 -10.38 1.08 14.87
C VAL A 65 -10.71 1.60 13.47
N VAL A 66 -11.14 0.74 12.54
CA VAL A 66 -11.57 1.13 11.18
C VAL A 66 -12.66 2.20 11.22
N LYS A 67 -13.69 1.97 12.04
CA LYS A 67 -14.79 2.91 12.21
C LYS A 67 -14.32 4.26 12.75
N GLU A 68 -13.46 4.26 13.75
CA GLU A 68 -12.94 5.49 14.36
C GLU A 68 -12.00 6.25 13.41
N MET A 69 -11.16 5.55 12.66
CA MET A 69 -10.32 6.15 11.61
C MET A 69 -11.18 6.84 10.54
N ASN A 70 -12.24 6.17 10.06
CA ASN A 70 -13.17 6.78 9.10
C ASN A 70 -13.84 8.03 9.69
N ARG A 71 -14.31 7.98 10.96
CA ARG A 71 -14.93 9.11 11.65
C ARG A 71 -14.02 10.32 11.77
N LEU A 72 -12.73 10.08 12.00
CA LEU A 72 -11.70 11.13 12.16
C LEU A 72 -11.08 11.59 10.83
N GLY A 73 -11.38 10.95 9.72
CA GLY A 73 -10.76 11.23 8.43
C GLY A 73 -9.27 10.88 8.41
N ILE A 74 -8.90 9.74 9.03
CA ILE A 74 -7.58 9.12 8.90
C ILE A 74 -7.73 7.99 7.88
N MET A 75 -6.90 8.01 6.83
CA MET A 75 -6.90 6.95 5.82
C MET A 75 -6.43 5.63 6.41
N ILE A 76 -7.07 4.55 6.00
CA ILE A 76 -6.70 3.19 6.39
C ILE A 76 -5.72 2.66 5.34
N ASP A 77 -4.55 2.24 5.79
CA ASP A 77 -3.56 1.60 4.95
C ASP A 77 -3.55 0.09 5.20
N VAL A 78 -3.72 -0.67 4.12
CA VAL A 78 -3.77 -2.14 4.12
C VAL A 78 -2.47 -2.80 3.65
N SER A 79 -1.40 -2.04 3.46
CA SER A 79 -0.09 -2.65 3.29
C SER A 79 0.23 -3.52 4.51
N HIS A 80 0.90 -4.65 4.31
CA HIS A 80 1.12 -5.69 5.33
C HIS A 80 -0.11 -6.51 5.78
N ALA A 81 -1.32 -6.09 5.43
CA ALA A 81 -2.53 -6.78 5.87
C ALA A 81 -2.68 -8.16 5.22
N SER A 82 -3.19 -9.13 5.98
CA SER A 82 -3.59 -10.44 5.44
C SER A 82 -4.70 -10.26 4.40
N GLU A 83 -4.92 -11.30 3.59
CA GLU A 83 -6.03 -11.31 2.64
C GLU A 83 -7.38 -11.11 3.37
N GLY A 84 -7.58 -11.82 4.49
CA GLY A 84 -8.79 -11.65 5.31
C GLY A 84 -8.95 -10.24 5.85
N THR A 85 -7.85 -9.62 6.33
CA THR A 85 -7.86 -8.23 6.80
C THR A 85 -8.22 -7.27 5.68
N PHE A 86 -7.64 -7.44 4.48
CA PHE A 86 -7.96 -6.61 3.32
C PHE A 86 -9.46 -6.64 3.01
N TRP A 87 -10.05 -7.82 2.90
CA TRP A 87 -11.47 -7.97 2.57
C TRP A 87 -12.39 -7.44 3.67
N ASP A 88 -12.02 -7.63 4.93
CA ASP A 88 -12.76 -7.02 6.05
C ASP A 88 -12.70 -5.49 6.00
N VAL A 89 -11.53 -4.89 5.70
CA VAL A 89 -11.41 -3.44 5.55
C VAL A 89 -12.27 -2.93 4.40
N ILE A 90 -12.25 -3.57 3.24
CA ILE A 90 -13.15 -3.24 2.10
C ILE A 90 -14.63 -3.29 2.53
N LYS A 91 -14.99 -4.26 3.36
CA LYS A 91 -16.38 -4.44 3.84
C LYS A 91 -16.79 -3.38 4.86
N TYR A 92 -15.91 -3.01 5.78
CA TYR A 92 -16.26 -2.16 6.92
C TYR A 92 -15.89 -0.69 6.74
N SER A 93 -14.93 -0.35 5.87
CA SER A 93 -14.58 1.04 5.59
C SER A 93 -15.69 1.74 4.80
N THR A 94 -16.00 2.96 5.21
CA THR A 94 -16.93 3.86 4.52
C THR A 94 -16.20 4.94 3.74
N GLN A 95 -14.87 4.91 3.75
CA GLN A 95 -13.99 5.86 3.07
C GLN A 95 -13.01 5.10 2.17
N PRO A 96 -12.45 5.75 1.14
CA PRO A 96 -11.36 5.18 0.36
C PRO A 96 -10.18 4.74 1.25
N ILE A 97 -9.57 3.62 0.88
CA ILE A 97 -8.41 3.05 1.57
C ILE A 97 -7.17 3.13 0.69
N ILE A 98 -6.01 2.96 1.28
CA ILE A 98 -4.75 2.91 0.53
C ILE A 98 -4.01 1.60 0.79
N ALA A 99 -3.18 1.20 -0.17
CA ALA A 99 -2.06 0.30 0.04
C ALA A 99 -0.79 1.09 -0.24
N SER A 100 -0.14 1.60 0.80
CA SER A 100 0.96 2.56 0.69
C SER A 100 2.21 1.99 0.02
N HIS A 101 2.42 0.67 0.08
CA HIS A 101 3.53 -0.03 -0.53
C HIS A 101 3.22 -1.52 -0.72
N SER A 102 2.62 -1.86 -1.87
CA SER A 102 2.26 -3.24 -2.25
C SER A 102 2.33 -3.40 -3.76
N SER A 103 2.95 -4.48 -4.24
CA SER A 103 3.12 -4.75 -5.66
C SER A 103 2.06 -5.72 -6.19
N SER A 104 2.20 -6.23 -7.42
CA SER A 104 1.25 -7.15 -8.04
C SER A 104 1.60 -8.61 -7.76
N LYS A 105 0.67 -9.37 -7.16
CA LYS A 105 0.82 -10.81 -6.93
C LYS A 105 0.83 -11.61 -8.22
N ALA A 106 0.19 -11.12 -9.28
CA ALA A 106 0.19 -11.76 -10.59
C ALA A 106 1.58 -11.85 -11.22
N LEU A 107 2.47 -10.89 -10.97
CA LEU A 107 3.82 -10.86 -11.51
C LEU A 107 4.84 -11.47 -10.55
N CYS A 108 4.68 -11.26 -9.26
CA CYS A 108 5.51 -11.88 -8.23
C CYS A 108 4.60 -12.42 -7.11
N ASP A 109 4.44 -13.73 -7.06
CA ASP A 109 3.62 -14.40 -6.04
C ASP A 109 4.32 -14.32 -4.67
N HIS A 110 4.00 -13.25 -3.95
CA HIS A 110 4.48 -12.96 -2.61
C HIS A 110 3.31 -12.49 -1.75
N ASP A 111 3.30 -12.83 -0.45
CA ASP A 111 2.18 -12.54 0.44
C ASP A 111 1.97 -11.04 0.73
N ARG A 112 2.98 -10.23 0.48
CA ARG A 112 2.89 -8.76 0.58
C ARG A 112 2.26 -8.11 -0.64
N ASN A 113 2.08 -8.84 -1.75
CA ASN A 113 1.56 -8.33 -3.00
C ASN A 113 0.03 -8.52 -3.09
N LEU A 114 -0.62 -7.61 -3.80
CA LEU A 114 -2.07 -7.62 -4.01
C LEU A 114 -2.43 -8.46 -5.24
N THR A 115 -3.50 -9.24 -5.11
CA THR A 115 -4.11 -9.93 -6.25
C THR A 115 -4.83 -8.94 -7.16
N ASP A 116 -5.10 -9.33 -8.40
CA ASP A 116 -5.89 -8.53 -9.34
C ASP A 116 -7.30 -8.21 -8.81
N GLU A 117 -7.89 -9.13 -8.04
CA GLU A 117 -9.19 -8.92 -7.41
C GLU A 117 -9.11 -7.84 -6.33
N GLN A 118 -8.06 -7.87 -5.51
CA GLN A 118 -7.83 -6.85 -4.49
C GLN A 118 -7.56 -5.48 -5.11
N LEU A 119 -6.76 -5.41 -6.20
CA LEU A 119 -6.50 -4.17 -6.93
C LEU A 119 -7.81 -3.58 -7.49
N ARG A 120 -8.68 -4.40 -8.11
CA ARG A 120 -10.00 -3.95 -8.59
C ARG A 120 -10.93 -3.51 -7.46
N ALA A 121 -10.93 -4.22 -6.35
CA ALA A 121 -11.76 -3.88 -5.18
C ALA A 121 -11.32 -2.56 -4.54
N LEU A 122 -10.01 -2.33 -4.42
CA LEU A 122 -9.42 -1.10 -3.92
C LEU A 122 -9.79 0.08 -4.85
N ALA A 123 -9.64 -0.08 -6.16
CA ALA A 123 -10.03 0.95 -7.14
C ALA A 123 -11.54 1.25 -7.07
N LYS A 124 -12.39 0.22 -6.97
CA LYS A 124 -13.84 0.39 -6.80
C LYS A 124 -14.21 1.12 -5.51
N ASN A 125 -13.42 0.96 -4.46
CA ASN A 125 -13.56 1.70 -3.20
C ASN A 125 -13.14 3.18 -3.33
N GLY A 126 -12.51 3.58 -4.44
CA GLY A 126 -11.93 4.90 -4.67
C GLY A 126 -10.52 5.08 -4.09
N GLY A 127 -9.89 3.98 -3.70
CA GLY A 127 -8.56 3.95 -3.10
C GLY A 127 -7.42 3.98 -4.09
N VAL A 128 -6.19 3.91 -3.57
CA VAL A 128 -4.93 3.92 -4.35
C VAL A 128 -4.00 2.83 -3.83
N ALA A 129 -3.46 2.02 -4.75
CA ALA A 129 -2.38 1.08 -4.49
C ALA A 129 -1.05 1.66 -5.00
N GLN A 130 -0.05 1.71 -4.14
CA GLN A 130 1.26 2.27 -4.47
C GLN A 130 2.29 1.15 -4.58
N LEU A 131 3.00 1.13 -5.72
CA LEU A 131 4.01 0.12 -6.05
C LEU A 131 5.16 0.14 -5.05
N CYS A 132 5.38 -0.97 -4.34
CA CYS A 132 6.55 -1.18 -3.50
C CYS A 132 7.77 -1.54 -4.36
N LEU A 133 8.94 -0.98 -4.04
CA LEU A 133 10.20 -1.26 -4.74
C LEU A 133 11.14 -2.18 -3.93
N LEU A 134 10.60 -3.03 -3.07
CA LEU A 134 11.39 -4.05 -2.39
C LEU A 134 11.62 -5.24 -3.35
N ASP A 135 12.86 -5.62 -3.52
CA ASP A 135 13.34 -6.58 -4.52
C ASP A 135 12.59 -7.93 -4.49
N ALA A 136 12.35 -8.48 -3.29
CA ALA A 136 11.62 -9.74 -3.10
C ALA A 136 10.14 -9.67 -3.50
N TYR A 137 9.54 -8.48 -3.57
CA TYR A 137 8.15 -8.29 -3.97
C TYR A 137 8.02 -8.03 -5.48
N ILE A 138 9.14 -7.70 -6.13
CA ILE A 138 9.21 -7.37 -7.55
C ILE A 138 9.64 -8.58 -8.39
N ASN A 139 10.57 -9.40 -7.91
CA ASN A 139 11.06 -10.54 -8.67
C ASN A 139 11.29 -11.75 -7.76
N LYS A 140 10.87 -12.94 -8.24
CA LYS A 140 11.10 -14.22 -7.52
C LYS A 140 12.58 -14.51 -7.26
N ASN A 141 13.47 -13.94 -8.05
CA ASN A 141 14.90 -13.85 -7.76
C ASN A 141 15.24 -12.41 -7.36
N PRO A 142 15.27 -12.08 -6.06
CA PRO A 142 15.47 -10.69 -5.59
C PRO A 142 16.74 -10.04 -6.17
N LYS A 143 17.81 -10.81 -6.32
CA LYS A 143 19.07 -10.31 -6.88
C LYS A 143 18.99 -9.87 -8.35
N ALA A 144 17.95 -10.30 -9.06
CA ALA A 144 17.70 -9.92 -10.45
C ALA A 144 16.64 -8.80 -10.57
N ALA A 145 16.02 -8.42 -9.46
CA ALA A 145 15.00 -7.39 -9.45
C ALA A 145 15.55 -6.05 -9.97
N SER A 146 14.84 -5.44 -10.89
CA SER A 146 15.29 -4.25 -11.60
C SER A 146 14.18 -3.23 -11.79
N VAL A 147 14.55 -2.02 -12.17
CA VAL A 147 13.60 -0.96 -12.55
C VAL A 147 12.71 -1.38 -13.73
N CYS A 148 13.18 -2.28 -14.59
CA CYS A 148 12.35 -2.83 -15.67
C CYS A 148 11.21 -3.69 -15.12
N ASP A 149 11.50 -4.55 -14.14
CA ASP A 149 10.47 -5.36 -13.48
C ASP A 149 9.48 -4.47 -12.74
N ALA A 150 9.95 -3.42 -12.06
CA ALA A 150 9.08 -2.43 -11.42
C ALA A 150 8.14 -1.75 -12.41
N ALA A 151 8.63 -1.41 -13.61
CA ALA A 151 7.79 -0.85 -14.67
C ALA A 151 6.74 -1.85 -15.19
N GLU A 152 7.05 -3.16 -15.23
CA GLU A 152 6.05 -4.19 -15.56
C GLU A 152 4.97 -4.28 -14.48
N HIS A 153 5.35 -4.26 -13.19
CA HIS A 153 4.39 -4.23 -12.09
C HIS A 153 3.47 -3.01 -12.16
N LEU A 154 4.04 -1.83 -12.34
CA LEU A 154 3.30 -0.58 -12.43
C LEU A 154 2.30 -0.59 -13.60
N ASP A 155 2.76 -1.00 -14.78
CA ASP A 155 1.94 -1.15 -15.99
C ASP A 155 0.78 -2.15 -15.78
N HIS A 156 1.05 -3.31 -15.14
CA HIS A 156 0.03 -4.28 -14.80
C HIS A 156 -1.01 -3.72 -13.81
N MET A 157 -0.55 -3.08 -12.73
CA MET A 157 -1.43 -2.47 -11.73
C MET A 157 -2.34 -1.41 -12.37
N ILE A 158 -1.79 -0.58 -13.27
CA ILE A 158 -2.56 0.42 -14.03
C ILE A 158 -3.61 -0.24 -14.93
N LYS A 159 -3.26 -1.32 -15.63
CA LYS A 159 -4.22 -2.07 -16.49
C LYS A 159 -5.35 -2.70 -15.70
N VAL A 160 -5.08 -3.11 -14.45
CA VAL A 160 -6.06 -3.81 -13.59
C VAL A 160 -6.94 -2.82 -12.81
N ALA A 161 -6.35 -1.81 -12.20
CA ALA A 161 -7.03 -0.88 -11.28
C ALA A 161 -7.44 0.44 -11.96
N GLY A 162 -6.77 0.81 -13.06
CA GLY A 162 -6.87 2.13 -13.67
C GLY A 162 -5.83 3.10 -13.12
N ILE A 163 -5.36 4.00 -13.97
CA ILE A 163 -4.24 4.91 -13.66
C ILE A 163 -4.54 5.89 -12.51
N ASP A 164 -5.79 6.21 -12.27
CA ASP A 164 -6.20 7.10 -11.17
C ASP A 164 -6.16 6.41 -9.78
N HIS A 165 -5.85 5.10 -9.75
CA HIS A 165 -5.83 4.26 -8.56
C HIS A 165 -4.47 3.62 -8.28
N VAL A 166 -3.42 4.11 -8.95
CA VAL A 166 -2.07 3.56 -8.80
C VAL A 166 -1.07 4.69 -8.56
N GLY A 167 -0.08 4.45 -7.73
CA GLY A 167 1.01 5.38 -7.44
C GLY A 167 2.32 4.65 -7.14
N ILE A 168 3.32 5.37 -6.64
CA ILE A 168 4.62 4.83 -6.27
C ILE A 168 4.80 4.94 -4.76
N GLY A 169 5.04 3.80 -4.09
CA GLY A 169 5.30 3.66 -2.67
C GLY A 169 6.62 2.92 -2.44
N THR A 170 7.71 3.61 -2.63
CA THR A 170 9.06 3.06 -2.80
C THR A 170 9.53 2.14 -1.68
N ASP A 171 9.16 2.44 -0.46
CA ASP A 171 9.64 1.76 0.75
C ASP A 171 11.19 1.82 0.91
N PHE A 172 11.82 2.90 0.43
CA PHE A 172 13.28 3.05 0.47
C PHE A 172 13.83 3.07 1.88
N ASP A 173 13.11 3.59 2.84
CA ASP A 173 13.47 3.59 4.27
C ASP A 173 13.20 2.24 4.95
N GLY A 174 12.34 1.39 4.37
CA GLY A 174 12.04 0.03 4.83
C GLY A 174 12.85 -1.07 4.14
N GLY A 175 13.81 -0.72 3.29
CA GLY A 175 14.66 -1.67 2.58
C GLY A 175 14.38 -1.78 1.09
N GLY A 176 13.51 -0.94 0.56
CA GLY A 176 13.28 -0.82 -0.88
C GLY A 176 14.55 -0.43 -1.63
N GLY A 177 14.61 -0.87 -2.88
CA GLY A 177 15.71 -0.60 -3.79
C GLY A 177 15.88 -1.72 -4.79
N LEU A 178 16.10 -1.36 -6.05
CA LEU A 178 16.19 -2.27 -7.18
C LEU A 178 17.40 -1.93 -8.04
N GLN A 179 17.85 -2.89 -8.83
CA GLN A 179 18.87 -2.59 -9.82
C GLN A 179 18.38 -1.48 -10.77
N GLY A 180 19.06 -0.34 -10.74
CA GLY A 180 18.70 0.86 -11.51
C GLY A 180 17.69 1.79 -10.83
N CYS A 181 17.26 1.50 -9.59
CA CYS A 181 16.42 2.39 -8.79
C CYS A 181 16.63 2.12 -7.30
N ASN A 182 17.66 2.72 -6.68
CA ASN A 182 18.05 2.49 -5.29
C ASN A 182 17.76 3.68 -4.36
N GLY A 183 17.13 4.72 -4.85
CA GLY A 183 16.81 5.90 -4.07
C GLY A 183 16.04 6.94 -4.89
N ASP A 184 15.63 8.03 -4.25
CA ASP A 184 14.77 9.06 -4.86
C ASP A 184 15.35 9.63 -6.17
N ASN A 185 16.66 9.79 -6.25
CA ASN A 185 17.33 10.29 -7.45
C ASN A 185 17.20 9.35 -8.66
N ASP A 186 16.96 8.06 -8.42
CA ASP A 186 16.86 7.05 -9.46
C ASP A 186 15.41 6.84 -9.95
N LEU A 187 14.41 7.45 -9.32
CA LEU A 187 13.01 7.36 -9.74
C LEU A 187 12.78 7.84 -11.17
N ILE A 188 13.66 8.71 -11.68
CA ILE A 188 13.66 9.11 -13.07
C ILE A 188 13.83 7.91 -14.02
N ASN A 189 14.55 6.86 -13.61
CA ASN A 189 14.72 5.66 -14.42
C ASN A 189 13.40 4.88 -14.57
N LEU A 190 12.57 4.83 -13.52
CA LEU A 190 11.23 4.25 -13.62
C LEU A 190 10.35 5.10 -14.56
N THR A 191 10.41 6.43 -14.44
CA THR A 191 9.70 7.34 -15.34
C THR A 191 10.09 7.10 -16.80
N ILE A 192 11.41 6.95 -17.10
CA ILE A 192 11.90 6.64 -18.44
C ILE A 192 11.31 5.32 -18.95
N LYS A 193 11.25 4.27 -18.10
CA LYS A 193 10.67 2.98 -18.48
C LYS A 193 9.17 3.07 -18.79
N MET A 194 8.45 3.91 -18.07
CA MET A 194 7.03 4.15 -18.36
C MET A 194 6.84 4.91 -19.69
N ILE A 195 7.70 5.88 -20.00
CA ILE A 195 7.72 6.55 -21.32
C ILE A 195 8.00 5.55 -22.44
N GLU A 196 8.98 4.66 -22.26
CA GLU A 196 9.30 3.59 -23.22
C GLU A 196 8.10 2.65 -23.46
N LYS A 197 7.22 2.48 -22.46
CA LYS A 197 5.95 1.74 -22.57
C LYS A 197 4.81 2.54 -23.23
N GLY A 198 5.01 3.82 -23.53
CA GLY A 198 4.06 4.68 -24.22
C GLY A 198 3.18 5.53 -23.30
N TYR A 199 3.48 5.62 -22.02
CA TYR A 199 2.79 6.53 -21.10
C TYR A 199 3.13 7.99 -21.43
N THR A 200 2.11 8.82 -21.47
CA THR A 200 2.23 10.27 -21.74
C THR A 200 2.64 11.04 -20.49
N GLU A 201 3.05 12.30 -20.66
CA GLU A 201 3.30 13.19 -19.51
C GLU A 201 2.06 13.34 -18.61
N GLU A 202 0.86 13.39 -19.22
CA GLU A 202 -0.39 13.46 -18.47
C GLU A 202 -0.61 12.21 -17.62
N ASP A 203 -0.32 11.03 -18.17
CA ASP A 203 -0.40 9.76 -17.44
C ASP A 203 0.59 9.74 -16.25
N LEU A 204 1.83 10.16 -16.51
CA LEU A 204 2.90 10.19 -15.48
C LEU A 204 2.63 11.20 -14.35
N ARG A 205 1.81 12.23 -14.61
CA ARG A 205 1.38 13.18 -13.56
C ARG A 205 0.31 12.62 -12.63
N LYS A 206 -0.35 11.54 -13.02
CA LYS A 206 -1.37 10.84 -12.21
C LYS A 206 -0.76 9.79 -11.28
N ILE A 207 0.37 9.23 -11.69
CA ILE A 207 1.14 8.25 -10.94
C ILE A 207 2.03 8.96 -9.89
#